data_c6828825ceedffc73b2427a349c97dc1
#
_entry.id   c6828825ceedffc73b2427a349c97dc1
#
_cell.length_a   1.000
_cell.length_b   1.000
_cell.length_c   1.000
_cell.angle_alpha   90.00
_cell.angle_beta   90.00
_cell.angle_gamma   90.00
#
_symmetry.space_group_name_H-M   'P 1'
#
loop_
_entity.id
_entity.type
_entity.pdbx_description
1 polymer ?
#
loop_
_entity_poly.entity_id
_entity_poly.type
_entity_poly.pdbx_seq_one_letter_code
_entity_poly.pdbx_strand_id
1 'polypeptide(L)'
;VRGLGEARVMVGDPVLPNVVFHTGGAFARLRFDTLDTARFPRRGLLSDIRWTLSRPGLGADHEFDLIEGEATQTWSRGKNSLQLGLSYATTLESDDAIQDFFPLGGFLRLSGLERGEIAGPHAALAKVVFYRRVGDTSGFLDTPIYLGMSAEAGNVWTRRSDISFDSMLWNGSLFAGFDTLLGPVYLAAGFAERGQSNFYLFIGAPPR
;
A
#
# COMPACT_ATOMS: atom_id res chain seq x y z
N VAL A 1 7.98 -14.47 -17.13
CA VAL A 1 7.16 -13.42 -17.74
C VAL A 1 8.06 -12.57 -18.64
N ARG A 2 7.59 -12.24 -19.85
CA ARG A 2 8.27 -11.30 -20.74
C ARG A 2 7.32 -10.15 -21.02
N GLY A 3 7.82 -8.94 -21.07
CA GLY A 3 7.02 -7.75 -21.34
C GLY A 3 7.86 -6.62 -21.92
N LEU A 4 7.18 -5.67 -22.52
CA LEU A 4 7.73 -4.39 -22.95
C LEU A 4 7.23 -3.33 -21.98
N GLY A 5 8.14 -2.64 -21.32
CA GLY A 5 7.83 -1.49 -20.47
C GLY A 5 8.14 -0.19 -21.21
N GLU A 6 7.29 0.81 -21.05
CA GLU A 6 7.50 2.14 -21.59
C GLU A 6 7.24 3.17 -20.47
N ALA A 7 8.25 3.95 -20.13
CA ALA A 7 8.09 5.09 -19.22
C ALA A 7 8.03 6.38 -20.03
N ARG A 8 6.92 7.10 -19.93
CA ARG A 8 6.72 8.39 -20.59
C ARG A 8 6.56 9.50 -19.55
N VAL A 9 7.24 10.60 -19.76
CA VAL A 9 7.02 11.83 -19.01
C VAL A 9 5.76 12.50 -19.56
N MET A 10 4.67 12.43 -18.80
CA MET A 10 3.38 13.02 -19.17
C MET A 10 3.25 14.48 -18.73
N VAL A 11 3.87 14.83 -17.61
CA VAL A 11 3.91 16.18 -17.02
C VAL A 11 5.28 16.37 -16.39
N GLY A 12 6.01 17.41 -16.75
CA GLY A 12 7.33 17.71 -16.19
C GLY A 12 8.32 18.28 -17.20
N ASP A 13 9.59 18.15 -16.94
CA ASP A 13 10.66 18.67 -17.80
C ASP A 13 10.70 17.91 -19.14
N PRO A 14 10.49 18.59 -20.29
CA PRO A 14 10.53 17.97 -21.62
C PRO A 14 11.92 17.42 -22.02
N VAL A 15 12.94 17.68 -21.22
CA VAL A 15 14.30 17.18 -21.45
C VAL A 15 14.47 15.72 -21.01
N LEU A 16 13.57 15.20 -20.17
CA LEU A 16 13.63 13.79 -19.76
C LEU A 16 13.23 12.87 -20.92
N PRO A 17 14.11 11.94 -21.33
CA PRO A 17 13.83 11.04 -22.45
C PRO A 17 12.71 10.05 -22.09
N ASN A 18 11.90 9.71 -23.09
CA ASN A 18 11.07 8.52 -22.99
C ASN A 18 11.99 7.28 -23.01
N VAL A 19 11.82 6.40 -22.03
CA VAL A 19 12.63 5.19 -21.92
C VAL A 19 11.75 3.99 -22.28
N VAL A 20 12.20 3.19 -23.24
CA VAL A 20 11.60 1.89 -23.59
C VAL A 20 12.55 0.82 -23.09
N PHE A 21 12.04 -0.12 -22.32
CA PHE A 21 12.84 -1.22 -21.79
C PHE A 21 12.09 -2.56 -21.91
N HIS A 22 12.86 -3.62 -22.06
CA HIS A 22 12.33 -4.98 -22.07
C HIS A 22 12.38 -5.56 -20.65
N THR A 23 11.32 -6.24 -20.27
CA THR A 23 11.25 -6.99 -19.03
C THR A 23 11.24 -8.48 -19.31
N GLY A 24 12.09 -9.21 -18.62
CA GLY A 24 12.14 -10.67 -18.70
C GLY A 24 12.53 -11.24 -17.36
N GLY A 25 11.61 -12.01 -16.75
CA GLY A 25 11.85 -12.48 -15.39
C GLY A 25 10.93 -13.62 -14.96
N ALA A 26 11.15 -14.06 -13.74
CA ALA A 26 10.29 -15.00 -13.06
C ALA A 26 9.88 -14.43 -11.70
N PHE A 27 8.81 -14.96 -11.13
CA PHE A 27 8.39 -14.61 -9.79
C PHE A 27 7.87 -15.84 -9.04
N ALA A 28 8.05 -15.84 -7.74
CA ALA A 28 7.38 -16.74 -6.82
C ALA A 28 6.48 -15.91 -5.90
N ARG A 29 5.28 -16.39 -5.62
CA ARG A 29 4.32 -15.72 -4.73
C ARG A 29 3.71 -16.73 -3.77
N LEU A 30 3.71 -16.39 -2.49
CA LEU A 30 3.02 -17.12 -1.45
C LEU A 30 1.94 -16.21 -0.87
N ARG A 31 0.68 -16.63 -0.99
CA ARG A 31 -0.46 -15.91 -0.42
C ARG A 31 -1.26 -16.80 0.50
N PHE A 32 -1.55 -16.27 1.68
CA PHE A 32 -2.40 -16.88 2.68
C PHE A 32 -3.50 -15.88 3.05
N ASP A 33 -4.77 -16.27 2.86
CA ASP A 33 -5.90 -15.38 3.08
C ASP A 33 -7.01 -16.14 3.82
N THR A 34 -7.26 -15.74 5.06
CA THR A 34 -8.32 -16.26 5.93
C THR A 34 -9.28 -15.17 6.40
N LEU A 35 -9.24 -13.99 5.73
CA LEU A 35 -10.16 -12.92 6.06
C LEU A 35 -11.60 -13.36 5.79
N ASP A 36 -12.49 -13.03 6.70
CA ASP A 36 -13.94 -13.33 6.58
C ASP A 36 -14.62 -12.51 5.47
N THR A 37 -14.09 -11.34 5.13
CA THR A 37 -14.52 -10.51 4.00
C THR A 37 -13.38 -9.62 3.51
N ALA A 38 -13.40 -9.27 2.22
CA ALA A 38 -12.42 -8.36 1.62
C ALA A 38 -12.74 -6.87 1.88
N ARG A 39 -13.95 -6.53 2.33
CA ARG A 39 -14.42 -5.14 2.45
C ARG A 39 -14.05 -4.53 3.81
N PHE A 40 -14.75 -4.92 4.88
CA PHE A 40 -14.50 -4.52 6.27
C PHE A 40 -14.27 -5.78 7.10
N PRO A 41 -13.07 -6.41 7.01
CA PRO A 41 -12.82 -7.68 7.67
C PRO A 41 -12.94 -7.55 9.18
N ARG A 42 -13.48 -8.58 9.79
CA ARG A 42 -13.67 -8.65 11.24
C ARG A 42 -12.72 -9.62 11.90
N ARG A 43 -12.19 -10.59 11.15
CA ARG A 43 -11.24 -11.58 11.64
C ARG A 43 -10.46 -12.20 10.50
N GLY A 44 -9.30 -12.73 10.83
CA GLY A 44 -8.46 -13.48 9.91
C GLY A 44 -7.13 -12.79 9.63
N LEU A 45 -6.31 -13.48 8.89
CA LEU A 45 -4.99 -13.07 8.43
C LEU A 45 -4.98 -13.04 6.91
N LEU A 46 -4.46 -11.95 6.36
CA LEU A 46 -3.98 -11.88 4.99
C LEU A 46 -2.46 -11.76 5.05
N SER A 47 -1.75 -12.60 4.32
CA SER A 47 -0.31 -12.48 4.09
C SER A 47 -0.01 -12.75 2.63
N ASP A 48 0.83 -11.92 2.04
CA ASP A 48 1.25 -12.01 0.65
C ASP A 48 2.75 -11.72 0.59
N ILE A 49 3.53 -12.67 0.11
CA ILE A 49 4.98 -12.52 -0.09
C ILE A 49 5.27 -12.83 -1.54
N ARG A 50 5.98 -11.92 -2.19
CA ARG A 50 6.38 -12.03 -3.58
C ARG A 50 7.87 -11.81 -3.72
N TRP A 51 8.53 -12.73 -4.40
CA TRP A 51 9.89 -12.56 -4.89
C TRP A 51 9.84 -12.48 -6.41
N THR A 52 10.44 -11.43 -6.97
CA THR A 52 10.53 -11.20 -8.41
C THR A 52 11.98 -11.09 -8.80
N LEU A 53 12.40 -11.82 -9.81
CA LEU A 53 13.73 -11.70 -10.40
C LEU A 53 13.62 -11.28 -11.87
N SER A 54 14.53 -10.41 -12.31
CA SER A 54 14.69 -10.00 -13.70
C SER A 54 16.12 -10.34 -14.14
N ARG A 55 16.23 -10.94 -15.33
CA ARG A 55 17.53 -11.40 -15.83
C ARG A 55 17.65 -11.19 -17.33
N PRO A 56 18.82 -10.77 -17.84
CA PRO A 56 19.09 -10.63 -19.28
C PRO A 56 18.88 -11.94 -20.03
N GLY A 57 19.24 -13.07 -19.45
CA GLY A 57 19.00 -14.40 -20.04
C GLY A 57 17.51 -14.76 -20.25
N LEU A 58 16.59 -14.02 -19.63
CA LEU A 58 15.15 -14.13 -19.80
C LEU A 58 14.59 -13.03 -20.73
N GLY A 59 15.45 -12.16 -21.25
CA GLY A 59 15.11 -11.08 -22.17
C GLY A 59 14.85 -9.74 -21.49
N ALA A 60 15.41 -9.50 -20.31
CA ALA A 60 15.38 -8.20 -19.63
C ALA A 60 16.59 -7.35 -20.04
N ASP A 61 16.40 -6.03 -20.04
CA ASP A 61 17.48 -5.06 -20.21
C ASP A 61 18.24 -4.81 -18.89
N HIS A 62 17.56 -5.05 -17.75
CA HIS A 62 18.12 -4.81 -16.41
C HIS A 62 18.00 -6.05 -15.52
N GLU A 63 19.01 -6.24 -14.66
CA GLU A 63 19.04 -7.30 -13.65
C GLU A 63 18.63 -6.74 -12.29
N PHE A 64 17.65 -7.40 -11.64
CA PHE A 64 17.24 -7.06 -10.28
C PHE A 64 16.54 -8.24 -9.58
N ASP A 65 16.58 -8.18 -8.27
CA ASP A 65 15.81 -9.05 -7.37
C ASP A 65 14.99 -8.20 -6.41
N LEU A 66 13.66 -8.37 -6.43
CA LEU A 66 12.72 -7.68 -5.56
C LEU A 66 12.07 -8.66 -4.60
N ILE A 67 11.98 -8.28 -3.33
CA ILE A 67 11.17 -8.96 -2.33
C ILE A 67 10.14 -7.98 -1.80
N GLU A 68 8.87 -8.35 -1.89
CA GLU A 68 7.74 -7.64 -1.35
C GLU A 68 6.99 -8.55 -0.39
N GLY A 69 6.61 -8.04 0.75
CA GLY A 69 5.82 -8.77 1.72
C GLY A 69 4.81 -7.86 2.41
N GLU A 70 3.59 -8.33 2.57
CA GLU A 70 2.58 -7.69 3.39
C GLU A 70 1.88 -8.71 4.28
N ALA A 71 1.48 -8.27 5.47
CA ALA A 71 0.64 -9.04 6.36
C ALA A 71 -0.36 -8.12 7.06
N THR A 72 -1.61 -8.54 7.14
CA THR A 72 -2.65 -7.83 7.88
C THR A 72 -3.44 -8.82 8.72
N GLN A 73 -3.40 -8.66 10.03
CA GLN A 73 -4.18 -9.45 10.97
C GLN A 73 -5.34 -8.63 11.49
N THR A 74 -6.54 -9.20 11.50
CA THR A 74 -7.76 -8.54 11.98
C THR A 74 -8.40 -9.31 13.12
N TRP A 75 -8.85 -8.57 14.13
CA TRP A 75 -9.66 -9.04 15.26
C TRP A 75 -10.88 -8.16 15.44
N SER A 76 -11.95 -8.72 15.98
CA SER A 76 -13.11 -7.92 16.35
C SER A 76 -13.76 -8.38 17.65
N ARG A 77 -14.37 -7.43 18.35
CA ARG A 77 -15.21 -7.66 19.51
C ARG A 77 -16.47 -6.80 19.43
N GLY A 78 -17.62 -7.45 19.34
CA GLY A 78 -18.89 -6.74 19.13
C GLY A 78 -18.88 -5.96 17.81
N LYS A 79 -19.11 -4.66 17.87
CA LYS A 79 -19.13 -3.75 16.70
C LYS A 79 -17.74 -3.19 16.35
N ASN A 80 -16.71 -3.45 17.15
CA ASN A 80 -15.36 -2.90 17.00
C ASN A 80 -14.45 -3.88 16.29
N SER A 81 -13.59 -3.39 15.42
CA SER A 81 -12.53 -4.15 14.75
C SER A 81 -11.20 -3.44 14.86
N LEU A 82 -10.13 -4.21 14.99
CA LEU A 82 -8.75 -3.76 15.03
C LEU A 82 -7.96 -4.53 13.98
N GLN A 83 -7.19 -3.81 13.19
CA GLN A 83 -6.24 -4.40 12.23
C GLN A 83 -4.82 -3.96 12.58
N LEU A 84 -3.89 -4.90 12.49
CA LEU A 84 -2.46 -4.63 12.44
C LEU A 84 -1.96 -5.00 11.05
N GLY A 85 -1.34 -4.06 10.37
CA GLY A 85 -0.74 -4.25 9.06
C GLY A 85 0.75 -3.98 9.09
N LEU A 86 1.51 -4.82 8.40
CA LEU A 86 2.95 -4.65 8.15
C LEU A 86 3.20 -4.84 6.67
N SER A 87 4.02 -4.01 6.07
CA SER A 87 4.56 -4.23 4.74
C SER A 87 6.04 -3.88 4.69
N TYR A 88 6.77 -4.65 3.90
CA TYR A 88 8.18 -4.46 3.65
C TYR A 88 8.46 -4.78 2.18
N ALA A 89 9.23 -3.92 1.54
CA ALA A 89 9.68 -4.14 0.17
C ALA A 89 11.15 -3.75 0.05
N THR A 90 11.92 -4.53 -0.68
CA THR A 90 13.35 -4.30 -0.83
C THR A 90 13.85 -4.82 -2.17
N THR A 91 14.74 -4.05 -2.78
CA THR A 91 15.59 -4.47 -3.88
C THR A 91 16.86 -5.07 -3.31
N LEU A 92 17.22 -6.30 -3.70
CA LEU A 92 18.43 -6.99 -3.24
C LEU A 92 19.63 -6.65 -4.10
N GLU A 93 19.46 -6.69 -5.41
CA GLU A 93 20.45 -6.36 -6.43
C GLU A 93 19.75 -5.52 -7.49
N SER A 94 20.36 -4.45 -7.94
CA SER A 94 19.79 -3.54 -8.93
C SER A 94 20.92 -2.72 -9.59
N ASP A 95 20.79 -2.52 -10.89
CA ASP A 95 21.60 -1.61 -11.69
C ASP A 95 21.04 -0.16 -11.65
N ASP A 96 20.50 0.28 -10.50
CA ASP A 96 19.93 1.62 -10.25
C ASP A 96 18.74 2.00 -11.15
N ALA A 97 17.91 1.05 -11.55
CA ALA A 97 16.75 1.34 -12.38
C ALA A 97 15.58 1.90 -11.55
N ILE A 98 14.95 2.98 -12.05
CA ILE A 98 13.78 3.65 -11.42
C ILE A 98 12.59 2.69 -11.20
N GLN A 99 12.49 1.63 -11.99
CA GLN A 99 11.45 0.60 -11.89
C GLN A 99 11.51 -0.24 -10.60
N ASP A 100 12.60 -0.15 -9.84
CA ASP A 100 12.83 -0.90 -8.61
C ASP A 100 12.39 -0.13 -7.36
N PHE A 101 11.68 0.98 -7.53
CA PHE A 101 11.26 1.85 -6.44
C PHE A 101 9.85 1.49 -5.95
N PHE A 102 9.72 1.40 -4.64
CA PHE A 102 8.47 1.14 -3.95
C PHE A 102 7.85 2.45 -3.48
N PRO A 103 6.67 2.85 -4.04
CA PRO A 103 6.02 4.08 -3.63
C PRO A 103 5.28 3.91 -2.29
N LEU A 104 5.39 4.90 -1.42
CA LEU A 104 4.57 5.10 -0.23
C LEU A 104 3.87 6.47 -0.28
N GLY A 105 2.77 6.56 0.42
CA GLY A 105 1.87 7.71 0.48
C GLY A 105 0.45 7.34 0.03
N GLY A 106 -0.53 8.01 0.62
CA GLY A 106 -1.95 7.80 0.36
C GLY A 106 -2.69 7.13 1.52
N PHE A 107 -3.99 6.98 1.36
CA PHE A 107 -4.88 6.46 2.41
C PHE A 107 -4.44 5.09 2.93
N LEU A 108 -4.23 4.96 4.25
CA LEU A 108 -3.71 3.79 4.97
C LEU A 108 -2.29 3.34 4.53
N ARG A 109 -1.56 4.24 3.86
CA ARG A 109 -0.17 4.05 3.44
C ARG A 109 0.66 5.32 3.65
N LEU A 110 0.66 5.91 4.86
CA LEU A 110 1.07 7.25 5.22
C LEU A 110 0.06 8.29 4.74
N SER A 111 -1.11 8.28 5.36
CA SER A 111 -2.31 9.01 4.93
C SER A 111 -2.15 10.53 4.88
N GLY A 112 -1.18 11.11 5.55
CA GLY A 112 -0.89 12.55 5.46
C GLY A 112 -0.12 12.95 4.20
N LEU A 113 0.45 11.99 3.47
CA LEU A 113 1.17 12.19 2.22
C LEU A 113 0.26 11.94 1.02
N GLU A 114 0.57 12.55 -0.12
CA GLU A 114 -0.10 12.26 -1.39
C GLU A 114 0.22 10.82 -1.86
N ARG A 115 -0.58 10.30 -2.76
CA ARG A 115 -0.37 8.95 -3.27
C ARG A 115 0.97 8.84 -3.99
N GLY A 116 1.88 7.99 -3.44
CA GLY A 116 3.19 7.75 -4.02
C GLY A 116 4.15 8.94 -3.90
N GLU A 117 3.90 9.86 -2.95
CA GLU A 117 4.74 11.05 -2.74
C GLU A 117 6.20 10.74 -2.45
N ILE A 118 6.45 9.63 -1.79
CA ILE A 118 7.81 9.14 -1.54
C ILE A 118 8.01 7.77 -2.19
N ALA A 119 9.20 7.52 -2.75
CA ALA A 119 9.55 6.24 -3.36
C ALA A 119 11.03 5.93 -3.18
N GLY A 120 11.37 4.67 -3.05
CA GLY A 120 12.75 4.22 -2.90
C GLY A 120 12.90 2.71 -3.05
N PRO A 121 14.14 2.21 -3.17
CA PRO A 121 14.42 0.78 -3.36
C PRO A 121 14.18 -0.06 -2.10
N HIS A 122 14.00 0.59 -0.95
CA HIS A 122 13.63 -0.06 0.31
C HIS A 122 12.48 0.69 0.93
N ALA A 123 11.40 0.00 1.31
CA ALA A 123 10.22 0.58 1.92
C ALA A 123 9.74 -0.28 3.08
N ALA A 124 9.27 0.34 4.15
CA ALA A 124 8.59 -0.34 5.23
C ALA A 124 7.41 0.50 5.74
N LEU A 125 6.34 -0.16 6.11
CA LEU A 125 5.15 0.45 6.68
C LEU A 125 4.57 -0.46 7.76
N ALA A 126 4.29 0.11 8.92
CA ALA A 126 3.47 -0.48 9.96
C ALA A 126 2.20 0.36 10.14
N LYS A 127 1.06 -0.27 10.32
CA LYS A 127 -0.21 0.43 10.55
C LYS A 127 -1.08 -0.28 11.57
N VAL A 128 -1.79 0.53 12.34
CA VAL A 128 -2.89 0.10 13.22
C VAL A 128 -4.14 0.80 12.72
N VAL A 129 -5.19 0.05 12.43
CA VAL A 129 -6.47 0.60 11.99
C VAL A 129 -7.55 0.11 12.92
N PHE A 130 -8.25 1.04 13.56
CA PHE A 130 -9.42 0.78 14.36
C PHE A 130 -10.66 1.27 13.62
N TYR A 131 -11.70 0.45 13.58
CA TYR A 131 -13.01 0.90 13.08
C TYR A 131 -14.16 0.25 13.83
N ARG A 132 -15.25 0.98 13.89
CA ARG A 132 -16.49 0.58 14.54
C ARG A 132 -17.64 0.65 13.56
N ARG A 133 -18.41 -0.41 13.48
CA ARG A 133 -19.71 -0.40 12.80
C ARG A 133 -20.69 0.46 13.58
N VAL A 134 -21.23 1.50 12.95
CA VAL A 134 -22.25 2.41 13.48
C VAL A 134 -23.52 2.26 12.65
N GLY A 135 -24.68 2.46 13.27
CA GLY A 135 -25.99 2.25 12.62
C GLY A 135 -26.47 0.80 12.68
N ASP A 136 -27.74 0.64 12.74
CA ASP A 136 -28.46 -0.64 12.62
C ASP A 136 -29.07 -0.74 11.22
N THR A 137 -29.07 -1.93 10.66
CA THR A 137 -29.55 -2.29 9.32
C THR A 137 -31.08 -2.30 9.21
N SER A 138 -31.77 -1.31 9.75
CA SER A 138 -33.24 -1.26 9.78
C SER A 138 -33.83 -0.06 9.06
N GLY A 139 -33.16 0.47 8.03
CA GLY A 139 -33.62 1.61 7.26
C GLY A 139 -33.61 1.38 5.75
N PHE A 140 -34.15 2.33 4.98
CA PHE A 140 -34.25 2.32 3.52
C PHE A 140 -32.89 2.15 2.79
N LEU A 141 -31.78 2.44 3.48
CA LEU A 141 -30.42 2.13 3.04
C LEU A 141 -29.83 1.12 4.03
N ASP A 142 -29.99 -0.15 3.75
CA ASP A 142 -29.42 -1.29 4.53
C ASP A 142 -27.90 -1.40 4.35
N THR A 143 -27.20 -0.27 4.46
CA THR A 143 -25.76 -0.14 4.20
C THR A 143 -25.03 0.03 5.51
N PRO A 144 -24.19 -0.94 5.93
CA PRO A 144 -23.35 -0.80 7.10
C PRO A 144 -22.41 0.41 6.98
N ILE A 145 -22.39 1.25 8.02
CA ILE A 145 -21.49 2.40 8.12
C ILE A 145 -20.43 2.08 9.15
N TYR A 146 -19.21 2.43 8.84
CA TYR A 146 -18.04 2.25 9.69
C TYR A 146 -17.38 3.60 9.94
N LEU A 147 -17.08 3.92 11.19
CA LEU A 147 -16.21 5.04 11.55
C LEU A 147 -14.89 4.48 12.05
N GLY A 148 -13.80 5.02 11.57
CA GLY A 148 -12.49 4.49 11.90
C GLY A 148 -11.39 5.54 11.95
N MET A 149 -10.24 5.09 12.45
CA MET A 149 -9.00 5.84 12.52
C MET A 149 -7.82 4.92 12.27
N SER A 150 -6.71 5.51 11.82
CA SER A 150 -5.44 4.82 11.70
C SER A 150 -4.30 5.56 12.40
N ALA A 151 -3.29 4.80 12.79
CA ALA A 151 -1.96 5.28 13.07
C ALA A 151 -0.99 4.49 12.19
N GLU A 152 -0.09 5.19 11.53
CA GLU A 152 0.77 4.68 10.48
C GLU A 152 2.20 5.16 10.71
N ALA A 153 3.18 4.26 10.59
CA ALA A 153 4.59 4.58 10.65
C ALA A 153 5.31 3.90 9.49
N GLY A 154 6.04 4.64 8.69
CA GLY A 154 6.72 4.08 7.53
C GLY A 154 7.71 5.06 6.93
N ASN A 155 8.56 4.56 6.05
CA ASN A 155 9.46 5.37 5.23
C ASN A 155 9.96 4.58 4.02
N VAL A 156 10.66 5.28 3.15
CA VAL A 156 11.48 4.71 2.09
C VAL A 156 12.94 5.11 2.29
N TRP A 157 13.86 4.24 1.91
CA TRP A 157 15.31 4.46 2.07
C TRP A 157 16.04 4.14 0.78
N THR A 158 17.08 4.90 0.49
CA THR A 158 17.94 4.67 -0.67
C THR A 158 18.93 3.54 -0.42
N ARG A 159 19.38 3.36 0.82
CA ARG A 159 20.35 2.31 1.19
C ARG A 159 19.78 1.48 2.35
N ARG A 160 20.03 0.17 2.30
CA ARG A 160 19.60 -0.76 3.35
C ARG A 160 20.20 -0.42 4.73
N SER A 161 21.42 0.13 4.77
CA SER A 161 22.06 0.59 6.01
C SER A 161 21.32 1.74 6.70
N ASP A 162 20.51 2.48 5.96
CA ASP A 162 19.81 3.67 6.46
C ASP A 162 18.45 3.32 7.08
N ILE A 163 18.03 2.06 6.99
CA ILE A 163 16.77 1.57 7.57
C ILE A 163 16.85 1.70 9.09
N SER A 164 16.04 2.60 9.65
CA SER A 164 15.99 2.90 11.07
C SER A 164 14.59 3.26 11.52
N PHE A 165 14.24 2.89 12.74
CA PHE A 165 12.97 3.30 13.37
C PHE A 165 12.92 4.82 13.62
N ASP A 166 14.06 5.46 13.87
CA ASP A 166 14.14 6.91 14.14
C ASP A 166 13.83 7.75 12.88
N SER A 167 13.95 7.16 11.71
CA SER A 167 13.64 7.82 10.44
C SER A 167 12.19 7.59 9.96
N MET A 168 11.37 6.86 10.72
CA MET A 168 9.97 6.61 10.36
C MET A 168 9.16 7.90 10.38
N LEU A 169 8.34 8.10 9.34
CA LEU A 169 7.36 9.17 9.24
C LEU A 169 6.06 8.71 9.89
N TRP A 170 5.54 9.50 10.83
CA TRP A 170 4.30 9.20 11.52
C TRP A 170 3.12 9.89 10.85
N ASN A 171 2.10 9.12 10.57
CA ASN A 171 0.88 9.57 9.94
C ASN A 171 -0.34 8.96 10.64
N GLY A 172 -1.50 9.48 10.32
CA GLY A 172 -2.75 8.93 10.77
C GLY A 172 -3.92 9.39 9.93
N SER A 173 -5.06 8.76 10.08
CA SER A 173 -6.28 9.18 9.40
C SER A 173 -7.52 9.01 10.26
N LEU A 174 -8.56 9.77 9.90
CA LEU A 174 -9.94 9.55 10.33
C LEU A 174 -10.75 9.24 9.09
N PHE A 175 -11.67 8.27 9.17
CA PHE A 175 -12.47 7.91 8.00
C PHE A 175 -13.89 7.46 8.36
N ALA A 176 -14.78 7.66 7.40
CA ALA A 176 -16.08 7.01 7.34
C ALA A 176 -16.08 6.03 6.17
N GLY A 177 -16.51 4.80 6.40
CA GLY A 177 -16.59 3.74 5.41
C GLY A 177 -18.03 3.28 5.24
N PHE A 178 -18.43 3.02 4.01
CA PHE A 178 -19.78 2.57 3.63
C PHE A 178 -19.66 1.29 2.82
N ASP A 179 -20.38 0.25 3.22
CA ASP A 179 -20.40 -1.01 2.47
C ASP A 179 -21.57 -1.01 1.48
N THR A 180 -21.32 -0.49 0.28
CA THR A 180 -22.33 -0.29 -0.76
C THR A 180 -22.42 -1.47 -1.74
N LEU A 181 -23.46 -1.50 -2.57
CA LEU A 181 -23.60 -2.48 -3.66
C LEU A 181 -22.47 -2.41 -4.67
N LEU A 182 -21.89 -1.23 -4.91
CA LEU A 182 -20.76 -1.00 -5.81
C LEU A 182 -19.40 -1.32 -5.17
N GLY A 183 -19.40 -1.76 -3.90
CA GLY A 183 -18.21 -2.00 -3.11
C GLY A 183 -18.07 -1.00 -1.96
N PRO A 184 -17.00 -1.10 -1.16
CA PRO A 184 -16.78 -0.19 -0.07
C PRO A 184 -16.43 1.21 -0.59
N VAL A 185 -16.99 2.24 0.08
CA VAL A 185 -16.70 3.66 -0.18
C VAL A 185 -16.08 4.24 1.08
N TYR A 186 -15.00 5.00 0.95
CA TYR A 186 -14.33 5.65 2.05
C TYR A 186 -14.27 7.16 1.82
N LEU A 187 -14.65 7.92 2.84
CA LEU A 187 -14.34 9.34 3.00
C LEU A 187 -13.33 9.45 4.12
N ALA A 188 -12.16 10.01 3.84
CA ALA A 188 -11.10 10.07 4.83
C ALA A 188 -10.36 11.41 4.81
N ALA A 189 -9.82 11.78 5.98
CA ALA A 189 -8.85 12.85 6.15
C ALA A 189 -7.58 12.24 6.76
N GLY A 190 -6.45 12.43 6.09
CA GLY A 190 -5.13 11.99 6.51
C GLY A 190 -4.29 13.15 7.03
N PHE A 191 -3.42 12.88 7.99
CA PHE A 191 -2.58 13.86 8.68
C PHE A 191 -1.18 13.31 8.83
N ALA A 192 -0.15 14.11 8.56
CA ALA A 192 1.25 13.81 8.81
C ALA A 192 1.77 14.63 10.00
N GLU A 193 2.79 14.13 10.67
CA GLU A 193 3.45 14.81 11.79
C GLU A 193 3.98 16.21 11.46
N ARG A 194 4.30 16.45 10.17
CA ARG A 194 4.82 17.73 9.66
C ARG A 194 3.74 18.73 9.27
N GLY A 195 2.46 18.45 9.63
CA GLY A 195 1.32 19.34 9.38
C GLY A 195 0.69 19.22 8.00
N GLN A 196 1.15 18.30 7.15
CA GLN A 196 0.48 17.99 5.89
C GLN A 196 -0.84 17.28 6.16
N SER A 197 -1.84 17.53 5.32
CA SER A 197 -3.15 16.86 5.39
C SER A 197 -3.71 16.64 4.01
N ASN A 198 -4.36 15.49 3.83
CA ASN A 198 -4.98 15.09 2.57
C ASN A 198 -6.41 14.60 2.80
N PHE A 199 -7.28 14.79 1.81
CA PHE A 199 -8.64 14.27 1.82
C PHE A 199 -8.79 13.21 0.73
N TYR A 200 -9.51 12.15 1.07
CA TYR A 200 -9.70 11.01 0.18
C TYR A 200 -11.18 10.69 0.01
N LEU A 201 -11.58 10.51 -1.25
CA LEU A 201 -12.76 9.75 -1.63
C LEU A 201 -12.28 8.49 -2.35
N PHE A 202 -12.54 7.33 -1.78
CA PHE A 202 -12.09 6.07 -2.34
C PHE A 202 -13.29 5.14 -2.57
N ILE A 203 -13.39 4.56 -3.77
CA ILE A 203 -14.42 3.60 -4.13
C ILE A 203 -13.72 2.28 -4.48
N GLY A 204 -14.03 1.22 -3.74
CA GLY A 204 -13.36 -0.07 -3.83
C GLY A 204 -12.58 -0.41 -2.57
N ALA A 205 -11.87 -1.55 -2.57
CA ALA A 205 -10.99 -1.90 -1.45
C ALA A 205 -9.82 -0.90 -1.37
N PRO A 206 -9.44 -0.41 -0.17
CA PRO A 206 -8.31 0.49 -0.04
C PRO A 206 -7.02 -0.23 -0.50
N PRO A 207 -6.03 0.53 -1.00
CA PRO A 207 -4.74 -0.05 -1.38
C PRO A 207 -4.12 -0.76 -0.17
N ARG A 208 -3.64 -1.94 -0.43
CA ARG A 208 -2.97 -2.80 0.56
C ARG A 208 -1.51 -2.51 0.57
#